data_fcd59678c93276d11e808e58c899db26
#
_entry.id   fcd59678c93276d11e808e58c899db26
#
_cell.length_a   1.000
_cell.length_b   1.000
_cell.length_c   1.000
_cell.angle_alpha   90.00
_cell.angle_beta   90.00
_cell.angle_gamma   90.00
#
_symmetry.space_group_name_H-M   'P 1'
#
loop_
_entity.id
_entity.type
_entity.pdbx_description
1 polymer ?
#
loop_
_entity_poly.entity_id
_entity_poly.type
_entity_poly.pdbx_seq_one_letter_code
_entity_poly.pdbx_strand_id
1 'polypeptide(L)'
;MPDVKKRLLRYYSLTEEEYEAMAKPATFDDIPLLPETPDLVRAKTRIELGIKKHDRILIYGDYDADGIMSASIIKICLRQIGSESQVFIPSRYLDGYGLTMENAVRIANCFDLVILVDNGVSSSTEIRYLKEKGVDVIVLDHHEIGECPPLDAFAFVHPDRLKYGPYPISAGELCFGFSRYLLNKNDEYLAILAGISTISDCMPLRGYNQKLVSLTLHLIVRNNVNQILDLTSRRHIDEKVLGMEIIPQINSVGRMEEGHFGNKIVDYFAKSDRGLEFEQAMVSYLRNTNQNRKDATKKAENELNFDPSLPGISVVGNLPEGLNGLLANKLLNEYDKPIMVFSPSRKESGVFVGSARSKEGFNVMEFWKENEKILERFGGHDYAGGASVKQENLDLLQKSFLEFSKNHPFSVEPPPHINLILNDLTPDLYPLIRSFGPFGTEHEEPLFRINEVPASMLKVVSSGKCMKTNYHSVEIFSFQINKEHPLNPSKHIALDGKFRINEYNGKAAVRFECSPVIVK
;
A
#
# COMPACT_ATOMS: atom_id res chain seq x y z
N MET A 1 1.51 -20.46 27.40
CA MET A 1 2.19 -20.41 26.07
C MET A 1 1.70 -21.51 25.11
N PRO A 2 1.79 -22.86 25.40
CA PRO A 2 1.33 -23.87 24.45
C PRO A 2 -0.15 -23.74 24.04
N ASP A 3 -0.99 -23.29 24.94
CA ASP A 3 -2.43 -23.12 24.67
C ASP A 3 -2.70 -21.91 23.74
N VAL A 4 -1.98 -20.78 23.93
CA VAL A 4 -2.11 -19.62 23.05
C VAL A 4 -1.59 -19.91 21.64
N LYS A 5 -0.47 -20.67 21.51
CA LYS A 5 0.01 -21.13 20.22
C LYS A 5 -1.04 -21.95 19.48
N LYS A 6 -1.72 -22.89 20.15
CA LYS A 6 -2.81 -23.68 19.56
C LYS A 6 -3.99 -22.81 19.11
N ARG A 7 -4.32 -21.75 19.86
CA ARG A 7 -5.38 -20.80 19.46
C ARG A 7 -4.97 -20.01 18.22
N LEU A 8 -3.71 -19.57 18.12
CA LEU A 8 -3.16 -18.90 16.93
C LEU A 8 -3.16 -19.83 15.71
N LEU A 9 -2.73 -21.08 15.85
CA LEU A 9 -2.80 -22.07 14.77
C LEU A 9 -4.23 -22.25 14.24
N ARG A 10 -5.21 -22.35 15.14
CA ARG A 10 -6.63 -22.45 14.75
C ARG A 10 -7.14 -21.18 14.06
N TYR A 11 -6.75 -20.01 14.58
CA TYR A 11 -7.14 -18.71 14.02
C TYR A 11 -6.70 -18.58 12.56
N TYR A 12 -5.47 -19.00 12.24
CA TYR A 12 -4.91 -18.97 10.90
C TYR A 12 -5.18 -20.26 10.09
N SER A 13 -5.88 -21.25 10.68
CA SER A 13 -6.11 -22.54 10.05
C SER A 13 -4.83 -23.26 9.61
N LEU A 14 -3.76 -23.13 10.41
CA LEU A 14 -2.44 -23.70 10.14
C LEU A 14 -2.23 -24.99 10.92
N THR A 15 -1.57 -25.95 10.29
CA THR A 15 -0.92 -27.09 10.96
C THR A 15 0.39 -26.65 11.65
N GLU A 16 0.92 -27.49 12.53
CA GLU A 16 2.24 -27.22 13.13
C GLU A 16 3.34 -27.20 12.06
N GLU A 17 3.28 -28.05 11.04
CA GLU A 17 4.26 -28.12 9.96
C GLU A 17 4.23 -26.85 9.09
N GLU A 18 3.04 -26.36 8.75
CA GLU A 18 2.88 -25.10 7.99
C GLU A 18 3.39 -23.90 8.79
N TYR A 19 3.08 -23.86 10.10
CA TYR A 19 3.61 -22.83 10.98
C TYR A 19 5.15 -22.90 11.05
N GLU A 20 5.74 -24.06 11.24
CA GLU A 20 7.20 -24.22 11.29
C GLU A 20 7.86 -23.77 9.98
N ALA A 21 7.24 -24.11 8.83
CA ALA A 21 7.71 -23.65 7.52
C ALA A 21 7.61 -22.12 7.39
N MET A 22 6.50 -21.54 7.86
CA MET A 22 6.29 -20.08 7.83
C MET A 22 7.26 -19.35 8.76
N ALA A 23 7.47 -19.83 9.97
CA ALA A 23 8.31 -19.20 11.00
C ALA A 23 9.83 -19.30 10.72
N LYS A 24 10.25 -20.18 9.79
CA LYS A 24 11.66 -20.25 9.36
C LYS A 24 12.10 -18.94 8.72
N PRO A 25 13.33 -18.50 8.99
CA PRO A 25 13.91 -17.34 8.29
C PRO A 25 13.80 -17.52 6.78
N ALA A 26 13.25 -16.51 6.12
CA ALA A 26 13.08 -16.54 4.67
C ALA A 26 14.42 -16.37 3.94
N THR A 27 14.56 -17.06 2.83
CA THR A 27 15.72 -17.03 1.95
C THR A 27 15.29 -16.78 0.51
N PHE A 28 16.23 -16.58 -0.41
CA PHE A 28 15.92 -16.45 -1.83
C PHE A 28 15.32 -17.71 -2.45
N ASP A 29 15.56 -18.88 -1.85
CA ASP A 29 15.02 -20.16 -2.33
C ASP A 29 13.51 -20.28 -2.07
N ASP A 30 12.98 -19.50 -1.12
CA ASP A 30 11.55 -19.44 -0.84
C ASP A 30 10.77 -18.56 -1.86
N ILE A 31 11.50 -17.83 -2.72
CA ILE A 31 10.93 -16.95 -3.74
C ILE A 31 11.22 -17.57 -5.11
N PRO A 32 10.22 -18.10 -5.81
CA PRO A 32 10.43 -18.79 -7.07
C PRO A 32 11.04 -17.88 -8.14
N LEU A 33 11.73 -18.46 -9.10
CA LEU A 33 12.16 -17.75 -10.31
C LEU A 33 10.98 -17.61 -11.26
N LEU A 34 10.98 -16.55 -12.05
CA LEU A 34 9.99 -16.41 -13.13
C LEU A 34 10.14 -17.58 -14.12
N PRO A 35 9.04 -18.23 -14.51
CA PRO A 35 9.07 -19.26 -15.53
C PRO A 35 9.53 -18.69 -16.87
N GLU A 36 10.44 -19.35 -17.55
CA GLU A 36 10.91 -18.92 -18.85
C GLU A 36 9.78 -18.98 -19.88
N THR A 37 9.51 -17.86 -20.52
CA THR A 37 8.50 -17.71 -21.57
C THR A 37 9.08 -16.96 -22.76
N PRO A 38 8.46 -17.05 -23.95
CA PRO A 38 8.93 -16.29 -25.12
C PRO A 38 9.02 -14.77 -24.86
N ASP A 39 8.10 -14.19 -24.10
CA ASP A 39 8.13 -12.77 -23.76
C ASP A 39 9.31 -12.42 -22.86
N LEU A 40 9.59 -13.26 -21.87
CA LEU A 40 10.72 -13.06 -20.94
C LEU A 40 12.07 -13.13 -21.70
N VAL A 41 12.22 -14.12 -22.60
CA VAL A 41 13.41 -14.27 -23.47
C VAL A 41 13.55 -13.08 -24.41
N ARG A 42 12.46 -12.66 -25.07
CA ARG A 42 12.47 -11.48 -25.96
C ARG A 42 12.87 -10.22 -25.24
N ALA A 43 12.31 -9.97 -24.04
CA ALA A 43 12.63 -8.80 -23.23
C ALA A 43 14.13 -8.76 -22.90
N LYS A 44 14.71 -9.87 -22.39
CA LYS A 44 16.15 -9.97 -22.11
C LYS A 44 16.98 -9.72 -23.36
N THR A 45 16.68 -10.43 -24.46
CA THR A 45 17.44 -10.32 -25.71
C THR A 45 17.39 -8.89 -26.27
N ARG A 46 16.23 -8.21 -26.16
CA ARG A 46 16.07 -6.83 -26.64
C ARG A 46 16.90 -5.85 -25.81
N ILE A 47 16.91 -6.01 -24.49
CA ILE A 47 17.73 -5.17 -23.60
C ILE A 47 19.22 -5.37 -23.90
N GLU A 48 19.70 -6.62 -23.98
CA GLU A 48 21.10 -6.93 -24.30
C GLU A 48 21.52 -6.38 -25.68
N LEU A 49 20.63 -6.44 -26.67
CA LEU A 49 20.86 -5.86 -27.98
C LEU A 49 20.91 -4.33 -27.92
N GLY A 50 19.99 -3.70 -27.16
CA GLY A 50 19.96 -2.25 -26.97
C GLY A 50 21.24 -1.71 -26.33
N ILE A 51 21.75 -2.41 -25.33
CA ILE A 51 23.02 -2.05 -24.70
C ILE A 51 24.16 -2.10 -25.71
N LYS A 52 24.24 -3.16 -26.52
CA LYS A 52 25.28 -3.31 -27.57
C LYS A 52 25.18 -2.23 -28.64
N LYS A 53 23.98 -1.75 -28.93
CA LYS A 53 23.71 -0.69 -29.93
C LYS A 53 23.78 0.72 -29.35
N HIS A 54 23.96 0.87 -28.03
CA HIS A 54 23.88 2.14 -27.32
C HIS A 54 22.51 2.82 -27.48
N ASP A 55 21.43 2.03 -27.48
CA ASP A 55 20.06 2.54 -27.55
C ASP A 55 19.76 3.46 -26.36
N ARG A 56 18.98 4.49 -26.61
CA ARG A 56 18.44 5.38 -25.57
C ARG A 56 17.28 4.68 -24.88
N ILE A 57 17.49 4.25 -23.63
CA ILE A 57 16.52 3.46 -22.89
C ILE A 57 15.79 4.36 -21.89
N LEU A 58 14.46 4.32 -21.93
CA LEU A 58 13.58 4.96 -20.95
C LEU A 58 12.92 3.91 -20.05
N ILE A 59 12.97 4.13 -18.75
CA ILE A 59 12.12 3.45 -17.77
C ILE A 59 10.96 4.39 -17.46
N TYR A 60 9.75 3.95 -17.75
CA TYR A 60 8.53 4.71 -17.49
C TYR A 60 7.73 4.00 -16.39
N GLY A 61 7.65 4.59 -15.20
CA GLY A 61 6.97 4.02 -14.04
C GLY A 61 5.62 4.65 -13.73
N ASP A 62 5.05 4.32 -12.57
CA ASP A 62 3.93 5.04 -11.96
C ASP A 62 4.40 5.91 -10.78
N TYR A 63 3.53 6.81 -10.32
CA TYR A 63 3.85 7.85 -9.33
C TYR A 63 3.69 7.39 -7.88
N ASP A 64 3.25 6.18 -7.62
CA ASP A 64 3.15 5.62 -6.26
C ASP A 64 4.38 4.79 -5.87
N ALA A 65 4.36 4.20 -4.68
CA ALA A 65 5.52 3.51 -4.18
C ALA A 65 5.80 2.19 -4.94
N ASP A 66 4.81 1.52 -5.52
CA ASP A 66 5.05 0.35 -6.36
C ASP A 66 5.78 0.74 -7.64
N GLY A 67 5.28 1.73 -8.38
CA GLY A 67 5.93 2.26 -9.58
C GLY A 67 7.32 2.81 -9.32
N ILE A 68 7.53 3.52 -8.20
CA ILE A 68 8.84 4.04 -7.79
C ILE A 68 9.84 2.90 -7.48
N MET A 69 9.42 1.88 -6.72
CA MET A 69 10.26 0.73 -6.41
C MET A 69 10.58 -0.07 -7.67
N SER A 70 9.60 -0.32 -8.51
CA SER A 70 9.73 -1.01 -9.80
C SER A 70 10.72 -0.32 -10.72
N ALA A 71 10.59 1.00 -10.89
CA ALA A 71 11.51 1.80 -11.69
C ALA A 71 12.94 1.79 -11.10
N SER A 72 13.07 1.84 -9.78
CA SER A 72 14.36 1.78 -9.08
C SER A 72 15.05 0.44 -9.29
N ILE A 73 14.29 -0.68 -9.19
CA ILE A 73 14.81 -2.04 -9.42
C ILE A 73 15.36 -2.15 -10.85
N ILE A 74 14.58 -1.77 -11.86
CA ILE A 74 15.01 -1.87 -13.27
C ILE A 74 16.19 -0.93 -13.55
N LYS A 75 16.20 0.29 -13.00
CA LYS A 75 17.34 1.23 -13.14
C LYS A 75 18.64 0.64 -12.59
N ILE A 76 18.59 0.06 -11.38
CA ILE A 76 19.76 -0.59 -10.77
C ILE A 76 20.18 -1.80 -11.61
N CYS A 77 19.23 -2.62 -12.04
CA CYS A 77 19.47 -3.80 -12.85
C CYS A 77 20.20 -3.43 -14.17
N LEU A 78 19.68 -2.44 -14.92
CA LEU A 78 20.31 -1.98 -16.15
C LEU A 78 21.71 -1.40 -15.93
N ARG A 79 21.90 -0.61 -14.87
CA ARG A 79 23.24 -0.08 -14.50
C ARG A 79 24.24 -1.20 -14.20
N GLN A 80 23.80 -2.31 -13.56
CA GLN A 80 24.69 -3.45 -13.27
C GLN A 80 25.16 -4.20 -14.54
N ILE A 81 24.45 -4.08 -15.65
CA ILE A 81 24.83 -4.64 -16.95
C ILE A 81 25.40 -3.59 -17.91
N GLY A 82 25.79 -2.42 -17.37
CA GLY A 82 26.50 -1.37 -18.11
C GLY A 82 25.62 -0.48 -18.99
N SER A 83 24.34 -0.36 -18.67
CA SER A 83 23.41 0.54 -19.39
C SER A 83 23.10 1.78 -18.56
N GLU A 84 23.25 2.95 -19.18
CA GLU A 84 22.67 4.19 -18.69
C GLU A 84 21.23 4.30 -19.21
N SER A 85 20.27 4.48 -18.28
CA SER A 85 18.86 4.63 -18.60
C SER A 85 18.28 5.90 -17.97
N GLN A 86 17.37 6.54 -18.68
CA GLN A 86 16.58 7.63 -18.13
C GLN A 86 15.33 7.08 -17.45
N VAL A 87 14.80 7.84 -16.50
CA VAL A 87 13.55 7.49 -15.79
C VAL A 87 12.56 8.61 -15.99
N PHE A 88 11.33 8.27 -16.26
CA PHE A 88 10.20 9.17 -16.25
C PHE A 88 9.08 8.61 -15.38
N ILE A 89 8.77 9.32 -14.32
CA ILE A 89 7.62 9.07 -13.45
C ILE A 89 6.60 10.17 -13.74
N PRO A 90 5.41 9.83 -14.25
CA PRO A 90 4.38 10.80 -14.61
C PRO A 90 3.88 11.55 -13.38
N SER A 91 3.37 12.75 -13.59
CA SER A 91 2.66 13.50 -12.58
C SER A 91 1.16 13.18 -12.67
N ARG A 92 0.55 12.81 -11.54
CA ARG A 92 -0.91 12.62 -11.45
C ARG A 92 -1.70 13.79 -12.02
N TYR A 93 -1.20 15.01 -11.80
CA TYR A 93 -1.90 16.26 -12.14
C TYR A 93 -1.61 16.73 -13.56
N LEU A 94 -0.39 16.53 -14.07
CA LEU A 94 0.01 17.00 -15.40
C LEU A 94 -0.27 15.95 -16.47
N ASP A 95 0.17 14.72 -16.24
CA ASP A 95 0.10 13.65 -17.25
C ASP A 95 -1.14 12.76 -17.07
N GLY A 96 -1.55 12.50 -15.84
CA GLY A 96 -2.59 11.51 -15.50
C GLY A 96 -1.99 10.16 -15.13
N TYR A 97 -2.76 9.09 -15.33
CA TYR A 97 -2.35 7.71 -15.01
C TYR A 97 -1.82 7.01 -16.26
N GLY A 98 -0.73 6.25 -16.10
CA GLY A 98 -0.17 5.38 -17.13
C GLY A 98 0.48 6.14 -18.28
N LEU A 99 0.74 5.42 -19.37
CA LEU A 99 1.31 5.99 -20.59
C LEU A 99 0.21 6.69 -21.40
N THR A 100 0.31 8.00 -21.56
CA THR A 100 -0.63 8.80 -22.36
C THR A 100 -0.12 9.00 -23.77
N MET A 101 -1.03 9.29 -24.73
CA MET A 101 -0.64 9.58 -26.13
C MET A 101 0.29 10.79 -26.22
N GLU A 102 0.09 11.82 -25.40
CA GLU A 102 0.97 12.99 -25.35
C GLU A 102 2.41 12.59 -24.97
N ASN A 103 2.57 11.74 -23.95
CA ASN A 103 3.87 11.23 -23.55
C ASN A 103 4.45 10.27 -24.59
N ALA A 104 3.63 9.43 -25.23
CA ALA A 104 4.08 8.55 -26.30
C ALA A 104 4.66 9.33 -27.49
N VAL A 105 4.04 10.46 -27.88
CA VAL A 105 4.56 11.36 -28.94
C VAL A 105 5.92 11.96 -28.56
N ARG A 106 6.10 12.38 -27.31
CA ARG A 106 7.39 12.91 -26.80
C ARG A 106 8.46 11.82 -26.79
N ILE A 107 8.12 10.63 -26.32
CA ILE A 107 9.01 9.46 -26.22
C ILE A 107 9.51 9.02 -27.59
N ALA A 108 8.63 8.98 -28.59
CA ALA A 108 8.94 8.50 -29.94
C ALA A 108 10.12 9.24 -30.62
N ASN A 109 10.38 10.48 -30.24
CA ASN A 109 11.47 11.29 -30.79
C ASN A 109 12.78 11.20 -29.99
N CYS A 110 12.73 10.61 -28.78
CA CYS A 110 13.84 10.68 -27.84
C CYS A 110 14.44 9.32 -27.49
N PHE A 111 13.69 8.24 -27.64
CA PHE A 111 14.09 6.93 -27.14
C PHE A 111 13.95 5.84 -28.20
N ASP A 112 14.72 4.78 -28.06
CA ASP A 112 14.76 3.63 -28.96
C ASP A 112 14.12 2.39 -28.30
N LEU A 113 14.13 2.36 -26.95
CA LEU A 113 13.52 1.32 -26.12
C LEU A 113 12.83 1.96 -24.90
N VAL A 114 11.60 1.56 -24.63
CA VAL A 114 10.86 1.93 -23.42
C VAL A 114 10.55 0.69 -22.60
N ILE A 115 10.80 0.75 -21.30
CA ILE A 115 10.41 -0.28 -20.34
C ILE A 115 9.34 0.34 -19.44
N LEU A 116 8.09 -0.08 -19.64
CA LEU A 116 6.96 0.30 -18.79
C LEU A 116 6.97 -0.60 -17.56
N VAL A 117 6.93 -0.01 -16.38
CA VAL A 117 6.87 -0.73 -15.11
C VAL A 117 5.68 -0.23 -14.29
N ASP A 118 4.89 -1.17 -13.75
CA ASP A 118 3.68 -0.86 -12.97
C ASP A 118 2.64 -0.06 -13.78
N ASN A 119 2.68 -0.18 -15.06
CA ASN A 119 1.71 0.33 -16.02
C ASN A 119 1.94 -0.27 -17.40
N GLY A 120 1.00 -0.05 -18.32
CA GLY A 120 1.14 -0.46 -19.72
C GLY A 120 0.09 -1.47 -20.16
N VAL A 121 -0.52 -2.25 -19.27
CA VAL A 121 -1.57 -3.22 -19.62
C VAL A 121 -2.73 -2.57 -20.38
N SER A 122 -3.12 -1.37 -20.01
CA SER A 122 -4.20 -0.60 -20.63
C SER A 122 -3.75 0.35 -21.75
N SER A 123 -2.44 0.40 -22.10
CA SER A 123 -1.86 1.38 -23.02
C SER A 123 -1.66 0.84 -24.44
N SER A 124 -2.59 0.00 -24.93
CA SER A 124 -2.44 -0.68 -26.24
C SER A 124 -2.32 0.28 -27.42
N THR A 125 -3.03 1.41 -27.40
CA THR A 125 -3.03 2.43 -28.45
C THR A 125 -1.69 3.18 -28.50
N GLU A 126 -1.17 3.58 -27.36
CA GLU A 126 0.09 4.30 -27.19
C GLU A 126 1.28 3.40 -27.58
N ILE A 127 1.23 2.14 -27.15
CA ILE A 127 2.26 1.13 -27.50
C ILE A 127 2.28 0.86 -29.01
N ARG A 128 1.12 0.75 -29.66
CA ARG A 128 1.03 0.62 -31.12
C ARG A 128 1.64 1.83 -31.82
N TYR A 129 1.32 3.04 -31.35
CA TYR A 129 1.90 4.27 -31.89
C TYR A 129 3.43 4.27 -31.77
N LEU A 130 3.99 3.91 -30.60
CA LEU A 130 5.44 3.82 -30.40
C LEU A 130 6.08 2.81 -31.36
N LYS A 131 5.48 1.62 -31.52
CA LYS A 131 5.92 0.59 -32.47
C LYS A 131 5.94 1.11 -33.93
N GLU A 132 4.91 1.83 -34.36
CA GLU A 132 4.85 2.45 -35.68
C GLU A 132 5.95 3.51 -35.90
N LYS A 133 6.43 4.13 -34.81
CA LYS A 133 7.55 5.06 -34.80
C LYS A 133 8.92 4.39 -34.67
N GLY A 134 8.97 3.06 -34.58
CA GLY A 134 10.22 2.29 -34.46
C GLY A 134 10.79 2.22 -33.05
N VAL A 135 9.98 2.54 -32.03
CA VAL A 135 10.35 2.41 -30.61
C VAL A 135 9.81 1.09 -30.07
N ASP A 136 10.70 0.25 -29.58
CA ASP A 136 10.31 -1.00 -28.94
C ASP A 136 9.82 -0.76 -27.50
N VAL A 137 8.77 -1.47 -27.09
CA VAL A 137 8.20 -1.35 -25.76
C VAL A 137 8.22 -2.70 -25.05
N ILE A 138 8.78 -2.75 -23.85
CA ILE A 138 8.70 -3.89 -22.93
C ILE A 138 7.74 -3.48 -21.81
N VAL A 139 6.73 -4.30 -21.54
CA VAL A 139 5.77 -4.09 -20.45
C VAL A 139 6.06 -5.06 -19.31
N LEU A 140 6.30 -4.56 -18.10
CA LEU A 140 6.42 -5.29 -16.84
C LEU A 140 5.31 -4.77 -15.91
N ASP A 141 4.13 -5.38 -16.01
CA ASP A 141 2.92 -4.90 -15.33
C ASP A 141 2.15 -6.07 -14.70
N HIS A 142 1.39 -5.80 -13.66
CA HIS A 142 0.65 -6.79 -12.90
C HIS A 142 -0.86 -6.49 -12.80
N HIS A 143 -1.29 -5.34 -13.31
CA HIS A 143 -2.69 -4.94 -13.31
C HIS A 143 -3.55 -5.89 -14.14
N GLU A 144 -4.85 -5.93 -13.84
CA GLU A 144 -5.80 -6.80 -14.55
C GLU A 144 -5.76 -6.57 -16.07
N ILE A 145 -5.63 -7.68 -16.81
CA ILE A 145 -5.62 -7.64 -18.27
C ILE A 145 -7.06 -7.43 -18.77
N GLY A 146 -7.33 -6.23 -19.26
CA GLY A 146 -8.62 -5.88 -19.83
C GLY A 146 -8.86 -6.45 -21.23
N GLU A 147 -9.93 -5.99 -21.89
CA GLU A 147 -10.34 -6.46 -23.23
C GLU A 147 -9.32 -6.15 -24.33
N CYS A 148 -8.51 -5.10 -24.16
CA CYS A 148 -7.54 -4.63 -25.14
C CYS A 148 -6.10 -4.71 -24.61
N PRO A 149 -5.52 -5.90 -24.44
CA PRO A 149 -4.15 -6.05 -23.95
C PRO A 149 -3.12 -5.49 -24.95
N PRO A 150 -1.92 -5.09 -24.49
CA PRO A 150 -0.90 -4.44 -25.29
C PRO A 150 -0.11 -5.45 -26.17
N LEU A 151 -0.78 -6.15 -27.07
CA LEU A 151 -0.18 -7.19 -27.91
C LEU A 151 0.84 -6.65 -28.94
N ASP A 152 0.85 -5.35 -29.19
CA ASP A 152 1.84 -4.68 -30.03
C ASP A 152 3.16 -4.40 -29.29
N ALA A 153 3.23 -4.63 -27.98
CA ALA A 153 4.48 -4.56 -27.22
C ALA A 153 5.52 -5.55 -27.76
N PHE A 154 6.79 -5.16 -27.75
CA PHE A 154 7.88 -6.04 -28.13
C PHE A 154 7.93 -7.27 -27.20
N ALA A 155 7.70 -7.06 -25.91
CA ALA A 155 7.49 -8.12 -24.93
C ALA A 155 6.47 -7.66 -23.88
N PHE A 156 5.55 -8.55 -23.51
CA PHE A 156 4.56 -8.31 -22.47
C PHE A 156 4.74 -9.36 -21.37
N VAL A 157 5.47 -9.00 -20.32
CA VAL A 157 5.77 -9.82 -19.15
C VAL A 157 4.74 -9.48 -18.07
N HIS A 158 3.89 -10.45 -17.75
CA HIS A 158 2.79 -10.30 -16.81
C HIS A 158 2.61 -11.58 -15.99
N PRO A 159 2.28 -11.53 -14.69
CA PRO A 159 2.16 -12.71 -13.84
C PRO A 159 1.22 -13.78 -14.41
N ASP A 160 0.05 -13.40 -14.92
CA ASP A 160 -0.92 -14.34 -15.51
C ASP A 160 -0.39 -15.02 -16.76
N ARG A 161 0.35 -14.28 -17.61
CA ARG A 161 0.97 -14.81 -18.83
C ARG A 161 2.15 -15.74 -18.52
N LEU A 162 2.84 -15.46 -17.44
CA LEU A 162 3.89 -16.31 -16.88
C LEU A 162 3.33 -17.55 -16.15
N LYS A 163 2.05 -17.53 -15.78
CA LYS A 163 1.46 -18.48 -14.83
C LYS A 163 2.26 -18.52 -13.53
N TYR A 164 2.65 -17.34 -13.05
CA TYR A 164 3.49 -17.19 -11.87
C TYR A 164 2.63 -17.20 -10.61
N GLY A 165 2.66 -18.32 -9.91
CA GLY A 165 2.09 -18.49 -8.58
C GLY A 165 0.58 -18.53 -8.48
N PRO A 166 0.05 -18.83 -7.29
CA PRO A 166 -1.37 -18.82 -7.00
C PRO A 166 -1.86 -17.45 -6.48
N TYR A 167 -0.96 -16.53 -6.14
CA TYR A 167 -1.30 -15.22 -5.56
C TYR A 167 -0.86 -14.09 -6.50
N PRO A 168 -1.62 -12.97 -6.54
CA PRO A 168 -1.18 -11.77 -7.23
C PRO A 168 0.10 -11.23 -6.58
N ILE A 169 0.95 -10.63 -7.39
CA ILE A 169 2.21 -10.01 -6.99
C ILE A 169 2.23 -8.54 -7.40
N SER A 170 3.03 -7.72 -6.73
CA SER A 170 3.25 -6.33 -7.12
C SER A 170 4.15 -6.20 -8.36
N ALA A 171 4.13 -5.03 -9.00
CA ALA A 171 5.04 -4.76 -10.12
C ALA A 171 6.51 -4.79 -9.68
N GLY A 172 6.83 -4.35 -8.47
CA GLY A 172 8.20 -4.44 -7.95
C GLY A 172 8.67 -5.87 -7.72
N GLU A 173 7.78 -6.78 -7.30
CA GLU A 173 8.13 -8.20 -7.22
C GLU A 173 8.36 -8.80 -8.61
N LEU A 174 7.51 -8.46 -9.59
CA LEU A 174 7.72 -8.87 -10.99
C LEU A 174 9.05 -8.34 -11.53
N CYS A 175 9.36 -7.05 -11.31
CA CYS A 175 10.63 -6.42 -11.70
C CYS A 175 11.84 -7.08 -11.01
N PHE A 176 11.70 -7.47 -9.74
CA PHE A 176 12.73 -8.24 -9.04
C PHE A 176 12.94 -9.62 -9.66
N GLY A 177 11.86 -10.36 -9.93
CA GLY A 177 11.92 -11.64 -10.63
C GLY A 177 12.59 -11.50 -12.01
N PHE A 178 12.23 -10.45 -12.78
CA PHE A 178 12.86 -10.12 -14.04
C PHE A 178 14.36 -9.78 -13.88
N SER A 179 14.72 -9.03 -12.83
CA SER A 179 16.12 -8.72 -12.56
C SER A 179 16.96 -9.97 -12.24
N ARG A 180 16.40 -10.93 -11.50
CA ARG A 180 17.05 -12.23 -11.24
C ARG A 180 17.29 -13.00 -12.55
N TYR A 181 16.32 -12.98 -13.46
CA TYR A 181 16.45 -13.62 -14.77
C TYR A 181 17.50 -12.93 -15.66
N LEU A 182 17.52 -11.59 -15.68
CA LEU A 182 18.45 -10.81 -16.50
C LEU A 182 19.88 -10.89 -15.97
N LEU A 183 20.08 -10.77 -14.65
CA LEU A 183 21.38 -10.73 -14.00
C LEU A 183 21.94 -12.13 -13.67
N ASN A 184 21.10 -13.15 -13.69
CA ASN A 184 21.40 -14.50 -13.22
C ASN A 184 21.99 -14.53 -11.79
N LYS A 185 21.50 -13.69 -10.90
CA LYS A 185 21.87 -13.61 -9.49
C LYS A 185 20.77 -13.06 -8.61
N ASN A 186 20.88 -13.33 -7.31
CA ASN A 186 20.07 -12.70 -6.28
C ASN A 186 20.74 -11.39 -5.82
N ASP A 187 20.00 -10.30 -5.82
CA ASP A 187 20.46 -9.02 -5.29
C ASP A 187 19.59 -8.65 -4.08
N GLU A 188 20.23 -8.50 -2.92
CA GLU A 188 19.55 -8.26 -1.65
C GLU A 188 18.85 -6.91 -1.61
N TYR A 189 19.43 -5.90 -2.22
CA TYR A 189 18.84 -4.58 -2.22
C TYR A 189 17.60 -4.51 -3.15
N LEU A 190 17.66 -5.19 -4.29
CA LEU A 190 16.49 -5.30 -5.17
C LEU A 190 15.35 -6.09 -4.50
N ALA A 191 15.66 -7.13 -3.72
CA ALA A 191 14.66 -7.85 -2.93
C ALA A 191 14.01 -6.95 -1.87
N ILE A 192 14.78 -6.05 -1.23
CA ILE A 192 14.24 -5.07 -0.28
C ILE A 192 13.23 -4.15 -0.96
N LEU A 193 13.56 -3.59 -2.11
CA LEU A 193 12.65 -2.72 -2.85
C LEU A 193 11.37 -3.46 -3.28
N ALA A 194 11.51 -4.71 -3.71
CA ALA A 194 10.37 -5.56 -4.09
C ALA A 194 9.43 -5.85 -2.90
N GLY A 195 9.96 -6.17 -1.71
CA GLY A 195 9.10 -6.40 -0.56
C GLY A 195 8.42 -5.12 -0.04
N ILE A 196 9.03 -3.94 -0.22
CA ILE A 196 8.36 -2.65 0.05
C ILE A 196 7.21 -2.45 -0.94
N SER A 197 7.41 -2.73 -2.21
CA SER A 197 6.42 -2.70 -3.26
C SER A 197 5.23 -3.64 -2.93
N THR A 198 5.52 -4.90 -2.54
CA THR A 198 4.50 -5.89 -2.13
C THR A 198 3.59 -5.37 -1.01
N ILE A 199 4.15 -4.65 -0.02
CA ILE A 199 3.36 -4.02 1.05
C ILE A 199 2.60 -2.80 0.53
N SER A 200 3.23 -1.97 -0.33
CA SER A 200 2.64 -0.72 -0.79
C SER A 200 1.40 -0.92 -1.63
N ASP A 201 1.39 -1.99 -2.43
CA ASP A 201 0.27 -2.35 -3.30
C ASP A 201 -0.70 -3.36 -2.65
N CYS A 202 -0.58 -3.53 -1.33
CA CYS A 202 -1.47 -4.35 -0.52
C CYS A 202 -1.61 -5.79 -1.03
N MET A 203 -0.56 -6.39 -1.57
CA MET A 203 -0.59 -7.77 -2.04
C MET A 203 -0.87 -8.76 -0.91
N PRO A 204 -1.56 -9.89 -1.18
CA PRO A 204 -1.81 -10.92 -0.19
C PRO A 204 -0.51 -11.41 0.47
N LEU A 205 -0.37 -11.27 1.78
CA LEU A 205 0.82 -11.75 2.50
C LEU A 205 0.72 -13.24 2.79
N ARG A 206 0.71 -14.03 1.71
CA ARG A 206 0.68 -15.50 1.72
C ARG A 206 1.77 -16.08 0.82
N GLY A 207 2.19 -17.30 1.12
CA GLY A 207 3.19 -18.01 0.31
C GLY A 207 4.47 -17.19 0.13
N TYR A 208 4.91 -17.02 -1.11
CA TYR A 208 6.17 -16.33 -1.42
C TYR A 208 6.11 -14.81 -1.21
N ASN A 209 4.94 -14.15 -1.32
CA ASN A 209 4.81 -12.72 -0.96
C ASN A 209 5.17 -12.51 0.52
N GLN A 210 4.66 -13.37 1.41
CA GLN A 210 4.99 -13.34 2.83
C GLN A 210 6.49 -13.61 3.07
N LYS A 211 7.07 -14.56 2.35
CA LYS A 211 8.50 -14.86 2.41
C LYS A 211 9.36 -13.71 1.90
N LEU A 212 8.97 -13.06 0.82
CA LEU A 212 9.66 -11.87 0.30
C LEU A 212 9.64 -10.73 1.33
N VAL A 213 8.48 -10.43 1.92
CA VAL A 213 8.39 -9.39 2.96
C VAL A 213 9.19 -9.78 4.21
N SER A 214 9.16 -11.04 4.64
CA SER A 214 9.98 -11.53 5.76
C SER A 214 11.47 -11.37 5.48
N LEU A 215 11.92 -11.75 4.28
CA LEU A 215 13.30 -11.55 3.83
C LEU A 215 13.67 -10.06 3.79
N THR A 216 12.81 -9.22 3.26
CA THR A 216 12.98 -7.75 3.20
C THR A 216 13.24 -7.16 4.58
N LEU A 217 12.40 -7.47 5.56
CA LEU A 217 12.56 -6.96 6.93
C LEU A 217 13.89 -7.38 7.55
N HIS A 218 14.31 -8.63 7.33
CA HIS A 218 15.60 -9.12 7.77
C HIS A 218 16.77 -8.40 7.10
N LEU A 219 16.71 -8.24 5.77
CA LEU A 219 17.76 -7.62 4.98
C LEU A 219 17.92 -6.11 5.27
N ILE A 220 16.83 -5.37 5.53
CA ILE A 220 16.90 -3.94 5.90
C ILE A 220 17.78 -3.75 7.14
N VAL A 221 17.53 -4.56 8.17
CA VAL A 221 18.25 -4.47 9.44
C VAL A 221 19.68 -4.99 9.30
N ARG A 222 19.87 -6.16 8.67
CA ARG A 222 21.18 -6.79 8.50
C ARG A 222 22.15 -5.91 7.70
N ASN A 223 21.66 -5.27 6.64
CA ASN A 223 22.49 -4.47 5.72
C ASN A 223 22.52 -2.98 6.09
N ASN A 224 21.85 -2.58 7.17
CA ASN A 224 21.75 -1.19 7.61
C ASN A 224 21.39 -0.22 6.46
N VAL A 225 20.25 -0.48 5.79
CA VAL A 225 19.86 0.21 4.56
C VAL A 225 19.42 1.64 4.85
N ASN A 226 20.32 2.60 4.74
CA ASN A 226 20.08 4.02 5.08
C ASN A 226 18.90 4.61 4.30
N GLN A 227 18.71 4.27 3.02
CA GLN A 227 17.58 4.74 2.20
C GLN A 227 16.21 4.44 2.82
N ILE A 228 16.15 3.44 3.70
CA ILE A 228 14.92 3.05 4.41
C ILE A 228 14.97 3.57 5.85
N LEU A 229 16.08 3.33 6.54
CA LEU A 229 16.23 3.65 7.97
C LEU A 229 16.16 5.16 8.25
N ASP A 230 16.67 5.98 7.33
CA ASP A 230 16.61 7.44 7.46
C ASP A 230 15.19 8.01 7.29
N LEU A 231 14.22 7.23 6.80
CA LEU A 231 12.82 7.64 6.68
C LEU A 231 12.01 7.42 7.95
N THR A 232 12.55 6.77 8.97
CA THR A 232 11.87 6.54 10.25
C THR A 232 12.79 6.84 11.44
N SER A 233 12.20 7.04 12.60
CA SER A 233 12.93 7.10 13.88
C SER A 233 12.83 5.80 14.68
N ARG A 234 12.14 4.78 14.13
CA ARG A 234 11.96 3.49 14.79
C ARG A 234 13.24 2.68 14.74
N ARG A 235 13.56 2.03 15.85
CA ARG A 235 14.67 1.09 15.94
C ARG A 235 14.29 -0.31 15.45
N HIS A 236 13.04 -0.68 15.67
CA HIS A 236 12.49 -1.94 15.20
C HIS A 236 11.67 -1.70 13.93
N ILE A 237 12.09 -2.34 12.85
CA ILE A 237 11.43 -2.24 11.54
C ILE A 237 10.60 -3.49 11.32
N ASP A 238 9.30 -3.30 11.17
CA ASP A 238 8.34 -4.34 10.80
C ASP A 238 7.51 -3.88 9.60
N GLU A 239 6.64 -4.75 9.11
CA GLU A 239 5.74 -4.45 7.98
C GLU A 239 4.84 -3.25 8.27
N LYS A 240 4.51 -3.02 9.53
CA LYS A 240 3.69 -1.88 9.94
C LYS A 240 4.45 -0.56 9.83
N VAL A 241 5.74 -0.54 10.22
CA VAL A 241 6.60 0.64 10.02
C VAL A 241 6.73 0.94 8.53
N LEU A 242 6.93 -0.07 7.69
CA LEU A 242 6.97 0.11 6.24
C LEU A 242 5.64 0.69 5.73
N GLY A 243 4.50 0.05 6.05
CA GLY A 243 3.18 0.42 5.54
C GLY A 243 2.63 1.74 6.07
N MET A 244 2.94 2.12 7.32
CA MET A 244 2.32 3.28 7.97
C MET A 244 3.22 4.51 8.10
N GLU A 245 4.55 4.32 8.04
CA GLU A 245 5.50 5.42 8.20
C GLU A 245 6.30 5.67 6.91
N ILE A 246 6.86 4.66 6.25
CA ILE A 246 7.78 4.82 5.12
C ILE A 246 7.04 4.96 3.79
N ILE A 247 6.22 4.00 3.41
CA ILE A 247 5.44 4.02 2.17
C ILE A 247 4.57 5.28 2.04
N PRO A 248 3.87 5.77 3.08
CA PRO A 248 3.11 7.01 2.99
C PRO A 248 3.94 8.26 2.70
N GLN A 249 5.24 8.28 3.04
CA GLN A 249 6.14 9.38 2.66
C GLN A 249 6.40 9.37 1.16
N ILE A 250 6.64 8.20 0.57
CA ILE A 250 6.84 8.04 -0.87
C ILE A 250 5.56 8.43 -1.62
N ASN A 251 4.42 7.84 -1.25
CA ASN A 251 3.12 8.10 -1.86
C ASN A 251 2.63 9.53 -1.71
N SER A 252 3.11 10.29 -0.70
CA SER A 252 2.70 11.67 -0.48
C SER A 252 3.07 12.57 -1.64
N VAL A 253 4.19 12.31 -2.32
CA VAL A 253 4.68 13.13 -3.42
C VAL A 253 3.72 13.05 -4.62
N GLY A 254 3.34 11.86 -5.07
CA GLY A 254 2.36 11.70 -6.15
C GLY A 254 0.94 12.21 -5.81
N ARG A 255 0.66 12.46 -4.50
CA ARG A 255 -0.64 12.98 -4.04
C ARG A 255 -0.67 14.48 -3.85
N MET A 256 0.47 15.12 -3.59
CA MET A 256 0.56 16.53 -3.19
C MET A 256 1.21 17.41 -4.26
N GLU A 257 2.16 16.87 -5.01
CA GLU A 257 3.02 17.62 -5.91
C GLU A 257 2.50 17.57 -7.35
N GLU A 258 2.60 18.72 -8.06
CA GLU A 258 2.15 18.85 -9.46
C GLU A 258 3.27 18.54 -10.47
N GLY A 259 4.52 18.37 -10.03
CA GLY A 259 5.66 18.14 -10.91
C GLY A 259 6.11 16.68 -10.99
N HIS A 260 7.10 16.42 -11.86
CA HIS A 260 7.71 15.10 -12.04
C HIS A 260 8.76 14.79 -10.95
N PHE A 261 8.39 14.94 -9.70
CA PHE A 261 9.30 14.74 -8.56
C PHE A 261 9.63 13.26 -8.33
N GLY A 262 8.82 12.34 -8.84
CA GLY A 262 9.05 10.90 -8.75
C GLY A 262 10.41 10.48 -9.31
N ASN A 263 10.90 11.14 -10.36
CA ASN A 263 12.23 10.87 -10.92
C ASN A 263 13.35 10.99 -9.86
N LYS A 264 13.29 12.01 -8.99
CA LYS A 264 14.28 12.21 -7.92
C LYS A 264 14.16 11.16 -6.83
N ILE A 265 12.95 10.65 -6.59
CA ILE A 265 12.73 9.58 -5.62
C ILE A 265 13.32 8.27 -6.15
N VAL A 266 13.15 7.98 -7.45
CA VAL A 266 13.82 6.83 -8.08
C VAL A 266 15.35 6.98 -7.99
N ASP A 267 15.92 8.17 -8.23
CA ASP A 267 17.36 8.41 -8.07
C ASP A 267 17.84 8.14 -6.64
N TYR A 268 17.04 8.51 -5.63
CA TYR A 268 17.34 8.24 -4.23
C TYR A 268 17.37 6.73 -3.93
N PHE A 269 16.33 5.99 -4.30
CA PHE A 269 16.27 4.54 -4.07
C PHE A 269 17.21 3.75 -5.00
N ALA A 270 17.47 4.23 -6.20
CA ALA A 270 18.47 3.62 -7.08
C ALA A 270 19.92 3.90 -6.66
N LYS A 271 20.15 4.63 -5.56
CA LYS A 271 21.50 5.02 -5.10
C LYS A 271 22.30 5.64 -6.24
N SER A 272 21.71 6.59 -6.94
CA SER A 272 22.40 7.37 -7.95
C SER A 272 23.52 8.17 -7.29
N ASP A 273 24.67 8.29 -7.95
CA ASP A 273 25.85 9.02 -7.41
C ASP A 273 25.59 10.54 -7.42
N ARG A 274 24.76 11.01 -6.47
CA ARG A 274 24.42 12.42 -6.27
C ARG A 274 24.95 13.00 -4.95
N GLY A 275 25.60 12.15 -4.14
CA GLY A 275 26.21 12.52 -2.88
C GLY A 275 25.24 12.65 -1.69
N LEU A 276 25.83 12.75 -0.50
CA LEU A 276 25.12 12.74 0.78
C LEU A 276 24.13 13.92 0.94
N GLU A 277 24.45 15.11 0.41
CA GLU A 277 23.55 16.27 0.47
C GLU A 277 22.23 15.99 -0.24
N PHE A 278 22.27 15.32 -1.39
CA PHE A 278 21.05 14.92 -2.11
C PHE A 278 20.22 13.92 -1.29
N GLU A 279 20.87 12.92 -0.69
CA GLU A 279 20.18 11.91 0.15
C GLU A 279 19.47 12.58 1.34
N GLN A 280 20.17 13.45 2.07
CA GLN A 280 19.60 14.19 3.21
C GLN A 280 18.46 15.14 2.78
N ALA A 281 18.63 15.81 1.65
CA ALA A 281 17.59 16.67 1.09
C ALA A 281 16.33 15.85 0.71
N MET A 282 16.49 14.64 0.15
CA MET A 282 15.38 13.77 -0.21
C MET A 282 14.63 13.24 1.02
N VAL A 283 15.34 12.82 2.07
CA VAL A 283 14.73 12.42 3.35
C VAL A 283 13.89 13.55 3.94
N SER A 284 14.47 14.76 3.98
CA SER A 284 13.77 15.95 4.48
C SER A 284 12.54 16.29 3.63
N TYR A 285 12.66 16.21 2.31
CA TYR A 285 11.58 16.47 1.36
C TYR A 285 10.42 15.49 1.55
N LEU A 286 10.70 14.18 1.58
CA LEU A 286 9.69 13.14 1.76
C LEU A 286 8.94 13.28 3.09
N ARG A 287 9.67 13.56 4.18
CA ARG A 287 9.07 13.81 5.50
C ARG A 287 8.17 15.03 5.51
N ASN A 288 8.63 16.14 4.95
CA ASN A 288 7.87 17.39 4.92
C ASN A 288 6.62 17.27 4.05
N THR A 289 6.72 16.67 2.86
CA THR A 289 5.58 16.44 1.97
C THR A 289 4.53 15.55 2.64
N ASN A 290 4.96 14.49 3.33
CA ASN A 290 4.03 13.65 4.09
C ASN A 290 3.41 14.37 5.29
N GLN A 291 4.13 15.27 5.97
CA GLN A 291 3.55 16.09 7.02
C GLN A 291 2.50 17.04 6.46
N ASN A 292 2.79 17.72 5.35
CA ASN A 292 1.84 18.59 4.65
C ASN A 292 0.57 17.81 4.23
N ARG A 293 0.74 16.59 3.73
CA ARG A 293 -0.38 15.69 3.42
C ARG A 293 -1.25 15.40 4.64
N LYS A 294 -0.64 15.05 5.78
CA LYS A 294 -1.36 14.79 7.04
C LYS A 294 -2.14 16.02 7.51
N ASP A 295 -1.50 17.19 7.45
CA ASP A 295 -2.11 18.44 7.88
C ASP A 295 -3.26 18.86 6.96
N ALA A 296 -3.10 18.70 5.64
CA ALA A 296 -4.16 18.96 4.67
C ALA A 296 -5.36 18.01 4.86
N THR A 297 -5.10 16.72 5.09
CA THR A 297 -6.17 15.74 5.35
C THR A 297 -6.91 16.07 6.65
N LYS A 298 -6.19 16.40 7.72
CA LYS A 298 -6.79 16.78 9.00
C LYS A 298 -7.58 18.08 8.92
N LYS A 299 -7.06 19.06 8.18
CA LYS A 299 -7.79 20.33 7.94
C LYS A 299 -9.09 20.05 7.18
N ALA A 300 -9.02 19.30 6.08
CA ALA A 300 -10.21 18.95 5.31
C ALA A 300 -11.25 18.24 6.18
N GLU A 301 -10.85 17.25 6.99
CA GLU A 301 -11.73 16.54 7.91
C GLU A 301 -12.46 17.47 8.88
N ASN A 302 -11.75 18.43 9.47
CA ASN A 302 -12.35 19.39 10.41
C ASN A 302 -13.33 20.39 9.74
N GLU A 303 -13.20 20.59 8.43
CA GLU A 303 -14.05 21.49 7.64
C GLU A 303 -15.27 20.76 7.03
N LEU A 304 -15.30 19.41 7.08
CA LEU A 304 -16.43 18.66 6.55
C LEU A 304 -17.70 18.86 7.39
N ASN A 305 -18.80 19.05 6.67
CA ASN A 305 -20.14 19.08 7.26
C ASN A 305 -21.00 18.01 6.59
N PHE A 306 -21.40 17.00 7.35
CA PHE A 306 -22.26 15.92 6.89
C PHE A 306 -23.10 15.36 8.05
N ASP A 307 -24.20 14.71 7.73
CA ASP A 307 -25.03 14.02 8.70
C ASP A 307 -24.60 12.55 8.83
N PRO A 308 -24.02 12.15 9.96
CA PRO A 308 -23.59 10.77 10.16
C PRO A 308 -24.75 9.77 10.33
N SER A 309 -25.99 10.23 10.44
CA SER A 309 -27.18 9.35 10.53
C SER A 309 -27.62 8.78 9.16
N LEU A 310 -27.17 9.40 8.06
CA LEU A 310 -27.48 8.96 6.70
C LEU A 310 -26.91 7.56 6.37
N PRO A 311 -27.53 6.84 5.43
CA PRO A 311 -27.10 5.48 5.06
C PRO A 311 -25.69 5.43 4.41
N GLY A 312 -25.24 6.53 3.80
CA GLY A 312 -23.90 6.75 3.27
C GLY A 312 -23.46 8.18 3.49
N ILE A 313 -22.17 8.45 3.43
CA ILE A 313 -21.59 9.78 3.60
C ILE A 313 -21.05 10.25 2.26
N SER A 314 -21.66 11.31 1.72
CA SER A 314 -21.18 12.00 0.52
C SER A 314 -20.75 13.41 0.87
N VAL A 315 -19.50 13.75 0.62
CA VAL A 315 -18.92 15.05 0.96
C VAL A 315 -18.19 15.67 -0.22
N VAL A 316 -18.23 16.99 -0.28
CA VAL A 316 -17.45 17.79 -1.22
C VAL A 316 -16.53 18.69 -0.40
N GLY A 317 -15.22 18.54 -0.60
CA GLY A 317 -14.21 19.27 0.14
C GLY A 317 -13.29 20.09 -0.77
N ASN A 318 -12.70 21.13 -0.23
CA ASN A 318 -11.64 21.89 -0.91
C ASN A 318 -10.26 21.34 -0.49
N LEU A 319 -9.89 20.17 -1.07
CA LEU A 319 -8.63 19.49 -0.79
C LEU A 319 -7.98 19.04 -2.11
N PRO A 320 -6.66 18.78 -2.13
CA PRO A 320 -6.01 18.17 -3.27
C PRO A 320 -6.69 16.85 -3.65
N GLU A 321 -7.06 16.67 -4.93
CA GLU A 321 -7.80 15.51 -5.41
C GLU A 321 -7.10 14.16 -5.09
N GLY A 322 -5.76 14.16 -5.01
CA GLY A 322 -4.98 13.00 -4.58
C GLY A 322 -5.24 12.54 -3.12
N LEU A 323 -5.97 13.36 -2.32
CA LEU A 323 -6.32 13.04 -0.93
C LEU A 323 -7.75 12.51 -0.77
N ASN A 324 -8.60 12.59 -1.80
CA ASN A 324 -10.00 12.14 -1.73
C ASN A 324 -10.11 10.69 -1.24
N GLY A 325 -9.33 9.77 -1.82
CA GLY A 325 -9.34 8.37 -1.43
C GLY A 325 -8.83 8.12 0.00
N LEU A 326 -7.87 8.91 0.49
CA LEU A 326 -7.38 8.80 1.87
C LEU A 326 -8.45 9.25 2.88
N LEU A 327 -9.11 10.37 2.58
CA LEU A 327 -10.19 10.87 3.42
C LEU A 327 -11.39 9.93 3.40
N ALA A 328 -11.75 9.39 2.23
CA ALA A 328 -12.81 8.39 2.11
C ALA A 328 -12.51 7.12 2.93
N ASN A 329 -11.30 6.59 2.86
CA ASN A 329 -10.89 5.44 3.68
C ASN A 329 -10.93 5.74 5.19
N LYS A 330 -10.52 6.94 5.59
CA LYS A 330 -10.58 7.34 6.99
C LYS A 330 -12.02 7.38 7.51
N LEU A 331 -12.91 8.04 6.76
CA LEU A 331 -14.33 8.13 7.11
C LEU A 331 -15.01 6.75 7.08
N LEU A 332 -14.67 5.87 6.11
CA LEU A 332 -15.16 4.49 6.07
C LEU A 332 -14.84 3.73 7.36
N ASN A 333 -13.60 3.86 7.85
CA ASN A 333 -13.16 3.18 9.07
C ASN A 333 -13.73 3.78 10.36
N GLU A 334 -14.14 5.06 10.33
CA GLU A 334 -14.70 5.74 11.49
C GLU A 334 -16.21 5.53 11.62
N TYR A 335 -16.92 5.52 10.49
CA TYR A 335 -18.40 5.50 10.47
C TYR A 335 -19.00 4.17 10.01
N ASP A 336 -18.19 3.25 9.47
CA ASP A 336 -18.64 1.96 8.92
C ASP A 336 -19.81 2.10 7.93
N LYS A 337 -19.69 3.03 6.98
CA LYS A 337 -20.70 3.35 5.95
C LYS A 337 -20.02 3.55 4.60
N PRO A 338 -20.75 3.37 3.45
CA PRO A 338 -20.24 3.79 2.16
C PRO A 338 -19.88 5.28 2.17
N ILE A 339 -18.71 5.60 1.60
CA ILE A 339 -18.18 6.98 1.59
C ILE A 339 -17.88 7.40 0.16
N MET A 340 -18.28 8.63 -0.17
CA MET A 340 -17.94 9.29 -1.42
C MET A 340 -17.40 10.69 -1.12
N VAL A 341 -16.16 10.99 -1.56
CA VAL A 341 -15.48 12.28 -1.37
C VAL A 341 -15.12 12.88 -2.70
N PHE A 342 -15.53 14.11 -2.96
CA PHE A 342 -15.20 14.86 -4.17
C PHE A 342 -14.50 16.18 -3.85
N SER A 343 -13.64 16.63 -4.76
CA SER A 343 -13.00 17.95 -4.74
C SER A 343 -12.96 18.54 -6.15
N PRO A 344 -12.86 19.88 -6.29
CA PRO A 344 -12.68 20.51 -7.59
C PRO A 344 -11.44 19.97 -8.31
N SER A 345 -11.54 19.64 -9.60
CA SER A 345 -10.39 19.26 -10.40
C SER A 345 -9.41 20.42 -10.55
N ARG A 346 -8.13 20.14 -10.41
CA ARG A 346 -7.08 21.11 -10.70
C ARG A 346 -6.81 21.28 -12.18
N LYS A 347 -7.13 20.25 -12.98
CA LYS A 347 -6.87 20.21 -14.42
C LYS A 347 -8.02 20.81 -15.24
N GLU A 348 -9.26 20.59 -14.83
CA GLU A 348 -10.47 20.90 -15.60
C GLU A 348 -11.42 21.79 -14.77
N SER A 349 -11.60 23.04 -15.18
CA SER A 349 -12.53 23.96 -14.52
C SER A 349 -13.98 23.46 -14.63
N GLY A 350 -14.74 23.53 -13.55
CA GLY A 350 -16.14 23.07 -13.52
C GLY A 350 -16.30 21.55 -13.43
N VAL A 351 -15.22 20.79 -13.28
CA VAL A 351 -15.22 19.34 -13.05
C VAL A 351 -14.81 19.03 -11.61
N PHE A 352 -15.45 18.07 -11.00
CA PHE A 352 -15.10 17.52 -9.71
C PHE A 352 -14.54 16.10 -9.89
N VAL A 353 -13.48 15.79 -9.17
CA VAL A 353 -12.84 14.47 -9.13
C VAL A 353 -13.03 13.89 -7.74
N GLY A 354 -13.40 12.62 -7.67
CA GLY A 354 -13.72 12.01 -6.39
C GLY A 354 -13.30 10.55 -6.28
N SER A 355 -13.44 10.05 -5.07
CA SER A 355 -13.22 8.66 -4.74
C SER A 355 -14.36 8.13 -3.87
N ALA A 356 -14.81 6.92 -4.17
CA ALA A 356 -15.71 6.16 -3.31
C ALA A 356 -14.99 5.00 -2.66
N ARG A 357 -15.42 4.67 -1.43
CA ARG A 357 -14.92 3.55 -0.64
C ARG A 357 -16.08 2.86 0.05
N SER A 358 -16.04 1.54 0.08
CA SER A 358 -17.09 0.71 0.67
C SER A 358 -16.53 -0.62 1.20
N LYS A 359 -17.43 -1.50 1.59
CA LYS A 359 -17.18 -2.89 1.99
C LYS A 359 -18.23 -3.79 1.31
N GLU A 360 -18.15 -5.09 1.55
CA GLU A 360 -19.11 -6.07 1.05
C GLU A 360 -20.56 -5.62 1.32
N GLY A 361 -21.41 -5.74 0.30
CA GLY A 361 -22.79 -5.23 0.29
C GLY A 361 -23.00 -3.95 -0.52
N PHE A 362 -21.96 -3.13 -0.74
CA PHE A 362 -22.03 -1.94 -1.60
C PHE A 362 -20.92 -2.02 -2.66
N ASN A 363 -21.27 -2.33 -3.90
CA ASN A 363 -20.32 -2.36 -5.02
C ASN A 363 -20.17 -0.97 -5.65
N VAL A 364 -18.96 -0.40 -5.56
CA VAL A 364 -18.65 0.92 -6.10
C VAL A 364 -18.72 0.94 -7.62
N MET A 365 -18.32 -0.14 -8.30
CA MET A 365 -18.34 -0.19 -9.77
C MET A 365 -19.76 -0.31 -10.31
N GLU A 366 -20.66 -1.03 -9.63
CA GLU A 366 -22.08 -1.05 -9.97
C GLU A 366 -22.70 0.34 -9.83
N PHE A 367 -22.41 1.02 -8.72
CA PHE A 367 -22.86 2.40 -8.50
C PHE A 367 -22.36 3.34 -9.61
N TRP A 368 -21.09 3.26 -10.01
CA TRP A 368 -20.57 4.08 -11.12
C TRP A 368 -21.25 3.77 -12.44
N LYS A 369 -21.47 2.48 -12.76
CA LYS A 369 -22.17 2.06 -13.99
C LYS A 369 -23.63 2.55 -14.05
N GLU A 370 -24.36 2.51 -12.95
CA GLU A 370 -25.74 3.06 -12.90
C GLU A 370 -25.77 4.57 -13.18
N ASN A 371 -24.67 5.28 -12.84
CA ASN A 371 -24.55 6.73 -13.01
C ASN A 371 -23.71 7.13 -14.23
N GLU A 372 -23.34 6.21 -15.13
CA GLU A 372 -22.41 6.47 -16.25
C GLU A 372 -22.80 7.67 -17.13
N LYS A 373 -24.11 7.97 -17.28
CA LYS A 373 -24.65 9.06 -18.11
C LYS A 373 -24.32 10.45 -17.57
N ILE A 374 -24.03 10.58 -16.28
CA ILE A 374 -23.72 11.85 -15.62
C ILE A 374 -22.25 11.97 -15.22
N LEU A 375 -21.48 10.88 -15.38
CA LEU A 375 -20.05 10.85 -15.12
C LEU A 375 -19.24 11.15 -16.40
N GLU A 376 -18.13 11.86 -16.25
CA GLU A 376 -17.19 12.09 -17.35
C GLU A 376 -16.25 10.89 -17.52
N ARG A 377 -15.76 10.33 -16.40
CA ARG A 377 -14.88 9.17 -16.32
C ARG A 377 -15.11 8.45 -14.99
N PHE A 378 -14.94 7.16 -14.98
CA PHE A 378 -14.91 6.37 -13.75
C PHE A 378 -14.09 5.10 -13.93
N GLY A 379 -13.67 4.52 -12.80
CA GLY A 379 -12.93 3.26 -12.77
C GLY A 379 -12.60 2.85 -11.34
N GLY A 380 -12.08 1.64 -11.21
CA GLY A 380 -11.69 1.07 -9.91
C GLY A 380 -12.08 -0.39 -9.78
N HIS A 381 -12.32 -0.80 -8.53
CA HIS A 381 -12.70 -2.15 -8.13
C HIS A 381 -13.98 -2.10 -7.29
N ASP A 382 -14.49 -3.27 -6.91
CA ASP A 382 -15.78 -3.42 -6.22
C ASP A 382 -15.94 -2.54 -4.97
N TYR A 383 -14.88 -2.31 -4.20
CA TYR A 383 -14.95 -1.56 -2.94
C TYR A 383 -14.18 -0.24 -2.95
N ALA A 384 -13.51 0.09 -4.04
CA ALA A 384 -12.72 1.29 -4.16
C ALA A 384 -12.68 1.79 -5.61
N GLY A 385 -13.20 2.97 -5.87
CA GLY A 385 -13.22 3.54 -7.22
C GLY A 385 -13.04 5.06 -7.20
N GLY A 386 -12.71 5.59 -8.38
CA GLY A 386 -12.65 7.01 -8.66
C GLY A 386 -13.62 7.40 -9.78
N ALA A 387 -14.08 8.63 -9.76
CA ALA A 387 -14.90 9.18 -10.82
C ALA A 387 -14.67 10.67 -10.99
N SER A 388 -15.02 11.21 -12.16
CA SER A 388 -15.12 12.64 -12.41
C SER A 388 -16.53 13.00 -12.88
N VAL A 389 -17.00 14.17 -12.46
CA VAL A 389 -18.36 14.63 -12.72
C VAL A 389 -18.37 16.15 -12.92
N LYS A 390 -19.21 16.66 -13.82
CA LYS A 390 -19.43 18.11 -13.95
C LYS A 390 -20.15 18.67 -12.73
N GLN A 391 -19.85 19.91 -12.38
CA GLN A 391 -20.47 20.62 -11.26
C GLN A 391 -22.01 20.56 -11.30
N GLU A 392 -22.62 20.69 -12.49
CA GLU A 392 -24.08 20.66 -12.68
C GLU A 392 -24.71 19.32 -12.31
N ASN A 393 -23.96 18.21 -12.38
CA ASN A 393 -24.43 16.85 -12.08
C ASN A 393 -24.06 16.38 -10.66
N LEU A 394 -23.26 17.15 -9.92
CA LEU A 394 -22.73 16.72 -8.62
C LEU A 394 -23.83 16.44 -7.59
N ASP A 395 -24.82 17.33 -7.50
CA ASP A 395 -25.97 17.17 -6.57
C ASP A 395 -26.83 15.95 -6.93
N LEU A 396 -26.96 15.65 -8.23
CA LEU A 396 -27.69 14.48 -8.69
C LEU A 396 -26.94 13.19 -8.31
N LEU A 397 -25.62 13.18 -8.49
CA LEU A 397 -24.76 12.06 -8.11
C LEU A 397 -24.80 11.81 -6.59
N GLN A 398 -24.78 12.88 -5.76
CA GLN A 398 -24.89 12.75 -4.30
C GLN A 398 -26.23 12.16 -3.86
N LYS A 399 -27.33 12.58 -4.48
CA LYS A 399 -28.66 12.00 -4.20
C LYS A 399 -28.72 10.53 -4.59
N SER A 400 -28.23 10.19 -5.80
CA SER A 400 -28.15 8.80 -6.26
C SER A 400 -27.31 7.94 -5.31
N PHE A 401 -26.18 8.46 -4.81
CA PHE A 401 -25.33 7.76 -3.85
C PHE A 401 -26.04 7.42 -2.54
N LEU A 402 -26.81 8.37 -1.99
CA LEU A 402 -27.55 8.13 -0.76
C LEU A 402 -28.68 7.11 -0.95
N GLU A 403 -29.36 7.14 -2.10
CA GLU A 403 -30.39 6.17 -2.44
C GLU A 403 -29.80 4.77 -2.66
N PHE A 404 -28.70 4.66 -3.40
CA PHE A 404 -27.98 3.41 -3.59
C PHE A 404 -27.48 2.85 -2.25
N SER A 405 -26.90 3.69 -1.38
CA SER A 405 -26.47 3.30 -0.03
C SER A 405 -27.59 2.76 0.84
N LYS A 406 -28.81 3.30 0.70
CA LYS A 406 -29.98 2.82 1.43
C LYS A 406 -30.42 1.43 0.96
N ASN A 407 -30.30 1.17 -0.34
CA ASN A 407 -30.70 -0.09 -0.96
C ASN A 407 -29.62 -1.18 -0.85
N HIS A 408 -28.37 -0.79 -0.63
CA HIS A 408 -27.20 -1.66 -0.51
C HIS A 408 -26.48 -1.45 0.83
N PRO A 409 -27.15 -1.69 1.97
CA PRO A 409 -26.51 -1.57 3.26
C PRO A 409 -25.48 -2.69 3.45
N PHE A 410 -24.33 -2.36 4.05
CA PHE A 410 -23.42 -3.38 4.51
C PHE A 410 -23.35 -3.39 6.04
N SER A 411 -23.20 -4.56 6.61
CA SER A 411 -22.91 -4.73 8.02
C SER A 411 -21.44 -5.12 8.18
N VAL A 412 -20.75 -4.46 9.09
CA VAL A 412 -19.38 -4.85 9.44
C VAL A 412 -19.49 -5.89 10.55
N GLU A 413 -19.22 -7.14 10.23
CA GLU A 413 -19.02 -8.14 11.29
C GLU A 413 -17.78 -7.77 12.10
N PRO A 414 -17.85 -7.81 13.43
CA PRO A 414 -16.66 -7.57 14.24
C PRO A 414 -15.60 -8.61 13.88
N PRO A 415 -14.33 -8.20 13.72
CA PRO A 415 -13.29 -9.12 13.31
C PRO A 415 -13.16 -10.26 14.33
N PRO A 416 -12.86 -11.48 13.89
CA PRO A 416 -12.66 -12.61 14.80
C PRO A 416 -11.52 -12.28 15.77
N HIS A 417 -11.66 -12.71 17.01
CA HIS A 417 -10.69 -12.45 18.08
C HIS A 417 -10.25 -13.74 18.77
N ILE A 418 -9.04 -13.71 19.30
CA ILE A 418 -8.49 -14.76 20.14
C ILE A 418 -8.72 -14.41 21.60
N ASN A 419 -9.48 -15.23 22.30
CA ASN A 419 -9.72 -15.03 23.72
C ASN A 419 -8.44 -15.32 24.53
N LEU A 420 -8.11 -14.42 25.43
CA LEU A 420 -7.04 -14.54 26.42
C LEU A 420 -7.61 -14.39 27.83
N ILE A 421 -6.91 -14.92 28.81
CA ILE A 421 -7.08 -14.59 30.21
C ILE A 421 -5.89 -13.73 30.69
N LEU A 422 -6.05 -13.00 31.78
CA LEU A 422 -4.97 -12.15 32.28
C LEU A 422 -3.64 -12.91 32.47
N ASN A 423 -3.68 -14.16 32.90
CA ASN A 423 -2.49 -14.98 33.10
C ASN A 423 -1.77 -15.37 31.80
N ASP A 424 -2.40 -15.21 30.62
CA ASP A 424 -1.74 -15.40 29.34
C ASP A 424 -0.81 -14.22 29.01
N LEU A 425 -0.98 -13.06 29.67
CA LEU A 425 -0.19 -11.85 29.42
C LEU A 425 1.23 -11.98 29.96
N THR A 426 2.14 -12.42 29.11
CA THR A 426 3.57 -12.48 29.41
C THR A 426 4.37 -11.77 28.31
N PRO A 427 5.58 -11.26 28.58
CA PRO A 427 6.43 -10.68 27.54
C PRO A 427 6.72 -11.61 26.37
N ASP A 428 6.78 -12.93 26.60
CA ASP A 428 7.04 -13.95 25.58
C ASP A 428 5.89 -14.13 24.58
N LEU A 429 4.71 -13.58 24.88
CA LEU A 429 3.57 -13.64 23.98
C LEU A 429 3.82 -12.83 22.69
N TYR A 430 4.50 -11.69 22.81
CA TYR A 430 4.79 -10.86 21.64
C TYR A 430 5.71 -11.57 20.61
N PRO A 431 6.86 -12.16 20.96
CA PRO A 431 7.65 -12.96 20.04
C PRO A 431 6.86 -14.13 19.42
N LEU A 432 6.01 -14.81 20.20
CA LEU A 432 5.15 -15.86 19.68
C LEU A 432 4.18 -15.34 18.62
N ILE A 433 3.51 -14.20 18.86
CA ILE A 433 2.61 -13.59 17.88
C ILE A 433 3.42 -13.20 16.62
N ARG A 434 4.57 -12.57 16.80
CA ARG A 434 5.43 -12.14 15.67
C ARG A 434 5.95 -13.29 14.82
N SER A 435 6.08 -14.49 15.36
CA SER A 435 6.47 -15.68 14.58
C SER A 435 5.41 -16.14 13.58
N PHE A 436 4.16 -15.63 13.69
CA PHE A 436 3.11 -15.81 12.68
C PHE A 436 3.11 -14.72 11.60
N GLY A 437 3.93 -13.66 11.74
CA GLY A 437 4.05 -12.60 10.74
C GLY A 437 5.02 -12.92 9.60
N PRO A 438 5.25 -11.96 8.70
CA PRO A 438 4.68 -10.60 8.65
C PRO A 438 3.18 -10.58 8.38
N PHE A 439 2.50 -9.53 8.88
CA PHE A 439 1.04 -9.37 8.76
C PHE A 439 0.66 -8.32 7.71
N GLY A 440 -0.45 -8.55 7.03
CA GLY A 440 -0.99 -7.64 6.02
C GLY A 440 -2.24 -8.19 5.36
N THR A 441 -2.47 -7.82 4.11
CA THR A 441 -3.63 -8.27 3.33
C THR A 441 -3.76 -9.78 3.33
N GLU A 442 -4.95 -10.30 3.60
CA GLU A 442 -5.30 -11.72 3.72
C GLU A 442 -4.53 -12.53 4.79
N HIS A 443 -3.66 -11.87 5.54
CA HIS A 443 -2.95 -12.45 6.68
C HIS A 443 -2.88 -11.42 7.81
N GLU A 444 -4.04 -11.03 8.29
CA GLU A 444 -4.16 -9.92 9.26
C GLU A 444 -3.58 -10.28 10.62
N GLU A 445 -3.03 -9.25 11.29
CA GLU A 445 -2.61 -9.39 12.68
C GLU A 445 -3.82 -9.72 13.58
N PRO A 446 -3.73 -10.76 14.45
CA PRO A 446 -4.88 -11.18 15.23
C PRO A 446 -5.32 -10.12 16.24
N LEU A 447 -6.63 -9.98 16.40
CA LEU A 447 -7.22 -9.24 17.49
C LEU A 447 -7.35 -10.16 18.70
N PHE A 448 -6.97 -9.67 19.86
CA PHE A 448 -7.09 -10.41 21.13
C PHE A 448 -8.15 -9.80 22.01
N ARG A 449 -8.92 -10.64 22.69
CA ARG A 449 -9.87 -10.22 23.71
C ARG A 449 -9.46 -10.80 25.07
N ILE A 450 -9.24 -9.92 26.03
CA ILE A 450 -9.04 -10.32 27.42
C ILE A 450 -10.37 -10.10 28.16
N ASN A 451 -11.00 -11.20 28.55
CA ASN A 451 -12.24 -11.17 29.30
C ASN A 451 -11.99 -10.98 30.81
N GLU A 452 -13.01 -10.50 31.51
CA GLU A 452 -13.03 -10.43 32.99
C GLU A 452 -11.89 -9.63 33.63
N VAL A 453 -11.49 -8.52 32.98
CA VAL A 453 -10.51 -7.59 33.54
C VAL A 453 -11.20 -6.73 34.59
N PRO A 454 -10.76 -6.74 35.87
CA PRO A 454 -11.32 -5.84 36.88
C PRO A 454 -11.09 -4.38 36.50
N ALA A 455 -12.15 -3.60 36.35
CA ALA A 455 -12.04 -2.20 35.96
C ALA A 455 -11.20 -1.37 36.94
N SER A 456 -11.18 -1.78 38.23
CA SER A 456 -10.35 -1.18 39.27
C SER A 456 -8.84 -1.29 39.01
N MET A 457 -8.38 -2.21 38.17
CA MET A 457 -6.96 -2.33 37.80
C MET A 457 -6.51 -1.20 36.88
N LEU A 458 -7.41 -0.60 36.09
CA LEU A 458 -7.09 0.41 35.09
C LEU A 458 -7.03 1.80 35.70
N LYS A 459 -5.86 2.43 35.65
CA LYS A 459 -5.64 3.78 36.18
C LYS A 459 -5.80 4.80 35.03
N VAL A 460 -6.63 5.80 35.26
CA VAL A 460 -6.79 6.94 34.35
C VAL A 460 -5.54 7.82 34.44
N VAL A 461 -4.98 8.16 33.28
CA VAL A 461 -3.76 8.98 33.17
C VAL A 461 -3.94 10.05 32.09
N SER A 462 -2.95 10.93 31.92
CA SER A 462 -2.96 11.97 30.89
C SER A 462 -4.20 12.88 30.93
N SER A 463 -4.53 13.37 32.12
CA SER A 463 -5.69 14.26 32.37
C SER A 463 -7.02 13.68 31.86
N GLY A 464 -7.21 12.39 32.05
CA GLY A 464 -8.47 11.72 31.71
C GLY A 464 -8.58 11.25 30.26
N LYS A 465 -7.47 11.22 29.50
CA LYS A 465 -7.49 10.84 28.08
C LYS A 465 -7.11 9.39 27.81
N CYS A 466 -6.36 8.76 28.73
CA CYS A 466 -5.85 7.41 28.56
C CYS A 466 -6.05 6.58 29.82
N MET A 467 -6.05 5.26 29.68
CA MET A 467 -6.01 4.32 30.82
C MET A 467 -4.79 3.43 30.68
N LYS A 468 -4.18 3.07 31.82
CA LYS A 468 -3.08 2.11 31.85
C LYS A 468 -3.02 1.29 33.11
N THR A 469 -2.43 0.11 32.99
CA THR A 469 -1.96 -0.71 34.11
C THR A 469 -0.80 -1.57 33.65
N ASN A 470 -0.11 -2.23 34.57
CA ASN A 470 0.90 -3.23 34.25
C ASN A 470 0.46 -4.58 34.86
N TYR A 471 0.60 -5.62 34.09
CA TYR A 471 0.35 -6.99 34.49
C TYR A 471 1.48 -7.89 33.96
N HIS A 472 2.20 -8.59 34.86
CA HIS A 472 3.33 -9.46 34.52
C HIS A 472 4.33 -8.84 33.50
N SER A 473 4.72 -7.58 33.75
CA SER A 473 5.62 -6.82 32.84
C SER A 473 5.06 -6.48 31.45
N VAL A 474 3.78 -6.72 31.21
CA VAL A 474 3.05 -6.24 30.01
C VAL A 474 2.27 -4.99 30.41
N GLU A 475 2.50 -3.88 29.68
CA GLU A 475 1.70 -2.68 29.88
C GLU A 475 0.36 -2.84 29.12
N ILE A 476 -0.76 -2.73 29.83
CA ILE A 476 -2.09 -2.61 29.23
C ILE A 476 -2.37 -1.12 29.08
N PHE A 477 -2.66 -0.66 27.87
CA PHE A 477 -2.82 0.74 27.55
C PHE A 477 -4.00 0.99 26.61
N SER A 478 -4.85 1.96 26.96
CA SER A 478 -5.93 2.42 26.09
C SER A 478 -5.84 3.92 25.85
N PHE A 479 -5.92 4.32 24.57
CA PHE A 479 -6.01 5.71 24.15
C PHE A 479 -7.43 6.28 24.23
N GLN A 480 -8.44 5.42 24.43
CA GLN A 480 -9.85 5.82 24.46
C GLN A 480 -10.43 5.64 25.86
N ILE A 481 -10.95 6.73 26.40
CA ILE A 481 -11.85 6.69 27.55
C ILE A 481 -13.20 7.18 27.05
N ASN A 482 -14.22 6.32 27.14
CA ASN A 482 -15.57 6.79 26.92
C ASN A 482 -15.98 7.69 28.09
N LYS A 483 -15.98 9.01 27.86
CA LYS A 483 -16.34 10.00 28.91
C LYS A 483 -17.81 9.93 29.30
N GLU A 484 -18.69 9.44 28.41
CA GLU A 484 -20.11 9.32 28.66
C GLU A 484 -20.46 8.10 29.52
N HIS A 485 -19.59 7.09 29.50
CA HIS A 485 -19.73 5.88 30.33
C HIS A 485 -18.44 5.59 31.08
N PRO A 486 -18.16 6.30 32.21
CA PRO A 486 -16.99 6.03 33.04
C PRO A 486 -17.02 4.59 33.54
N LEU A 487 -15.87 3.93 33.51
CA LEU A 487 -15.73 2.56 34.00
C LEU A 487 -16.15 2.46 35.46
N ASN A 488 -17.12 1.59 35.72
CA ASN A 488 -17.49 1.29 37.12
C ASN A 488 -16.41 0.39 37.75
N PRO A 489 -15.67 0.84 38.78
CA PRO A 489 -14.57 0.08 39.35
C PRO A 489 -14.97 -1.29 39.93
N SER A 490 -16.24 -1.48 40.25
CA SER A 490 -16.77 -2.75 40.78
C SER A 490 -17.13 -3.77 39.70
N LYS A 491 -17.02 -3.42 38.42
CA LYS A 491 -17.36 -4.32 37.31
C LYS A 491 -16.10 -4.92 36.67
N HIS A 492 -16.29 -6.05 36.01
CA HIS A 492 -15.34 -6.61 35.06
C HIS A 492 -15.69 -6.13 33.67
N ILE A 493 -14.66 -5.94 32.84
CA ILE A 493 -14.79 -5.49 31.44
C ILE A 493 -13.99 -6.41 30.56
N ALA A 494 -14.31 -6.43 29.26
CA ALA A 494 -13.46 -7.02 28.25
C ALA A 494 -12.59 -5.92 27.60
N LEU A 495 -11.38 -6.31 27.19
CA LEU A 495 -10.44 -5.45 26.48
C LEU A 495 -10.11 -6.09 25.15
N ASP A 496 -10.43 -5.42 24.03
CA ASP A 496 -10.00 -5.82 22.70
C ASP A 496 -8.75 -5.05 22.32
N GLY A 497 -7.73 -5.75 21.80
CA GLY A 497 -6.48 -5.08 21.47
C GLY A 497 -5.47 -5.94 20.74
N LYS A 498 -4.32 -5.31 20.51
CA LYS A 498 -3.17 -5.91 19.81
C LYS A 498 -1.89 -5.68 20.63
N PHE A 499 -0.92 -6.57 20.44
CA PHE A 499 0.38 -6.43 21.11
C PHE A 499 1.33 -5.55 20.31
N ARG A 500 2.10 -4.71 21.01
CA ARG A 500 3.07 -3.76 20.43
C ARG A 500 4.35 -3.73 21.27
N ILE A 501 5.43 -3.26 20.65
CA ILE A 501 6.60 -2.78 21.39
C ILE A 501 6.44 -1.28 21.62
N ASN A 502 6.43 -0.89 22.89
CA ASN A 502 6.52 0.51 23.29
C ASN A 502 7.97 0.86 23.57
N GLU A 503 8.54 1.75 22.76
CA GLU A 503 9.88 2.27 22.93
C GLU A 503 9.81 3.66 23.57
N TYR A 504 10.29 3.78 24.79
CA TYR A 504 10.33 5.05 25.51
C TYR A 504 11.66 5.21 26.27
N ASN A 505 12.36 6.33 26.07
CA ASN A 505 13.65 6.63 26.70
C ASN A 505 14.68 5.49 26.56
N GLY A 506 14.75 4.87 25.38
CA GLY A 506 15.69 3.79 25.08
C GLY A 506 15.34 2.42 25.70
N LYS A 507 14.21 2.30 26.36
CA LYS A 507 13.69 1.03 26.90
C LYS A 507 12.52 0.54 26.04
N ALA A 508 12.56 -0.74 25.65
CA ALA A 508 11.49 -1.41 24.94
C ALA A 508 10.68 -2.27 25.94
N ALA A 509 9.36 -2.19 25.88
CA ALA A 509 8.46 -3.00 26.70
C ALA A 509 7.28 -3.50 25.85
N VAL A 510 6.81 -4.71 26.15
CA VAL A 510 5.60 -5.23 25.53
C VAL A 510 4.38 -4.49 26.06
N ARG A 511 3.55 -4.01 25.16
CA ARG A 511 2.30 -3.30 25.45
C ARG A 511 1.14 -4.01 24.78
N PHE A 512 0.04 -4.17 25.50
CA PHE A 512 -1.26 -4.50 24.93
C PHE A 512 -2.05 -3.21 24.73
N GLU A 513 -2.11 -2.74 23.49
CA GLU A 513 -2.90 -1.56 23.12
C GLU A 513 -4.35 -1.98 22.88
N CYS A 514 -5.26 -1.46 23.69
CA CYS A 514 -6.63 -1.95 23.73
C CYS A 514 -7.68 -0.84 23.79
N SER A 515 -8.90 -1.25 23.49
CA SER A 515 -10.14 -0.49 23.72
C SER A 515 -11.04 -1.28 24.67
N PRO A 516 -11.69 -0.63 25.65
CA PRO A 516 -12.67 -1.28 26.51
C PRO A 516 -13.92 -1.68 25.70
N VAL A 517 -14.35 -2.91 25.87
CA VAL A 517 -15.63 -3.40 25.35
C VAL A 517 -16.60 -3.52 26.48
N ILE A 518 -17.72 -2.80 26.39
CA ILE A 518 -18.81 -2.95 27.34
C ILE A 518 -19.54 -4.25 27.00
N VAL A 519 -19.29 -5.29 27.78
CA VAL A 519 -20.09 -6.51 27.71
C VAL A 519 -21.48 -6.16 28.24
N LYS A 520 -22.48 -6.18 27.34
CA LYS A 520 -23.89 -5.99 27.68
C LYS A 520 -24.43 -7.15 28.49
#